data_a7fc97ce5bb11a1adf5b71161ba8dd82
#
_entry.id   a7fc97ce5bb11a1adf5b71161ba8dd82
#
_cell.length_a   1.000
_cell.length_b   1.000
_cell.length_c   1.000
_cell.angle_alpha   90.00
_cell.angle_beta   90.00
_cell.angle_gamma   90.00
#
_symmetry.space_group_name_H-M   'P 1'
#
loop_
_entity.id
_entity.type
_entity.pdbx_description
1 polymer ?
#
loop_
_entity_poly.entity_id
_entity_poly.type
_entity_poly.pdbx_seq_one_letter_code
_entity_poly.pdbx_strand_id
1 'polypeptide(L)'
;MDRRQKKTREAIFNAFTELLSKKHYNQITVGEIIDKADIGRATFYAHFETKDFLLKELCEELFCHIFDATEDGGEKHQHIFACDAPSSVVLHLLQHLQKNDNRILDLLGCENNELFLRYFKENLKGLVKNHPHLFDIEKPRELPDDYWINHISATFVETIRWWIHNGMKENLQTLANYFYATIRLSIESS
;
A
#
# COMPACT_ATOMS: atom_id res chain seq x y z
N MET A 1 15.70 -11.89 12.55
CA MET A 1 14.52 -11.85 13.47
C MET A 1 14.18 -13.25 13.90
N ASP A 2 14.00 -13.51 15.20
CA ASP A 2 13.64 -14.84 15.73
C ASP A 2 12.26 -15.28 15.23
N ARG A 3 12.07 -16.59 14.99
CA ARG A 3 10.82 -17.18 14.50
C ARG A 3 9.61 -16.82 15.39
N ARG A 4 9.82 -16.70 16.70
CA ARG A 4 8.78 -16.31 17.65
C ARG A 4 8.37 -14.85 17.45
N GLN A 5 9.33 -13.96 17.27
CA GLN A 5 9.07 -12.54 17.01
C GLN A 5 8.31 -12.35 15.69
N LYS A 6 8.68 -13.11 14.64
CA LYS A 6 7.96 -13.07 13.36
C LYS A 6 6.50 -13.45 13.52
N LYS A 7 6.21 -14.57 14.21
CA LYS A 7 4.83 -15.01 14.46
C LYS A 7 4.01 -13.99 15.26
N THR A 8 4.62 -13.37 16.27
CA THR A 8 3.96 -12.34 17.08
C THR A 8 3.63 -11.12 16.22
N ARG A 9 4.57 -10.67 15.40
CA ARG A 9 4.37 -9.55 14.48
C ARG A 9 3.24 -9.84 13.48
N GLU A 10 3.22 -11.03 12.89
CA GLU A 10 2.15 -11.48 11.99
C GLU A 10 0.78 -11.49 12.70
N ALA A 11 0.70 -11.97 13.94
CA ALA A 11 -0.53 -11.96 14.73
C ALA A 11 -1.05 -10.52 14.96
N ILE A 12 -0.15 -9.58 15.29
CA ILE A 12 -0.50 -8.17 15.48
C ILE A 12 -1.00 -7.54 14.17
N PHE A 13 -0.31 -7.77 13.04
CA PHE A 13 -0.74 -7.27 11.73
C PHE A 13 -2.11 -7.84 11.34
N ASN A 14 -2.33 -9.14 11.50
CA ASN A 14 -3.61 -9.77 11.19
C ASN A 14 -4.75 -9.21 12.04
N ALA A 15 -4.53 -9.07 13.36
CA ALA A 15 -5.50 -8.46 14.26
C ALA A 15 -5.83 -7.02 13.88
N PHE A 16 -4.81 -6.23 13.60
CA PHE A 16 -4.97 -4.82 13.21
C PHE A 16 -5.69 -4.68 11.87
N THR A 17 -5.30 -5.47 10.87
CA THR A 17 -5.94 -5.48 9.55
C THR A 17 -7.42 -5.88 9.66
N GLU A 18 -7.76 -6.88 10.48
CA GLU A 18 -9.17 -7.27 10.69
C GLU A 18 -9.97 -6.18 11.42
N LEU A 19 -9.37 -5.45 12.35
CA LEU A 19 -10.03 -4.31 12.99
C LEU A 19 -10.26 -3.16 11.99
N LEU A 20 -9.29 -2.88 11.12
CA LEU A 20 -9.42 -1.89 10.05
C LEU A 20 -10.55 -2.20 9.07
N SER A 21 -10.89 -3.47 8.86
CA SER A 21 -12.04 -3.84 8.01
C SER A 21 -13.41 -3.57 8.65
N LYS A 22 -13.44 -3.40 9.96
CA LYS A 22 -14.69 -3.26 10.73
C LYS A 22 -14.90 -1.89 11.33
N LYS A 23 -13.83 -1.10 11.46
CA LYS A 23 -13.83 0.20 12.13
C LYS A 23 -12.90 1.18 11.44
N HIS A 24 -13.26 2.46 11.51
CA HIS A 24 -12.35 3.53 11.12
C HIS A 24 -11.08 3.52 11.99
N TYR A 25 -9.94 3.82 11.38
CA TYR A 25 -8.64 3.85 12.06
C TYR A 25 -8.65 4.57 13.41
N ASN A 26 -9.30 5.74 13.47
CA ASN A 26 -9.35 6.55 14.70
C ASN A 26 -10.12 5.89 15.85
N GLN A 27 -11.00 4.94 15.56
CA GLN A 27 -11.81 4.21 16.56
C GLN A 27 -11.10 2.96 17.08
N ILE A 28 -10.02 2.53 16.43
CA ILE A 28 -9.25 1.36 16.85
C ILE A 28 -8.29 1.76 17.96
N THR A 29 -8.36 1.05 19.08
CA THR A 29 -7.44 1.23 20.20
C THR A 29 -6.35 0.16 20.22
N VAL A 30 -5.21 0.47 20.85
CA VAL A 30 -4.13 -0.52 21.06
C VAL A 30 -4.62 -1.69 21.92
N GLY A 31 -5.56 -1.45 22.87
CA GLY A 31 -6.19 -2.50 23.65
C GLY A 31 -6.89 -3.54 22.80
N GLU A 32 -7.74 -3.10 21.86
CA GLU A 32 -8.46 -3.99 20.94
C GLU A 32 -7.51 -4.81 20.04
N ILE A 33 -6.38 -4.21 19.62
CA ILE A 33 -5.38 -4.93 18.84
C ILE A 33 -4.73 -6.03 19.69
N ILE A 34 -4.35 -5.72 20.94
CA ILE A 34 -3.75 -6.64 21.91
C ILE A 34 -4.68 -7.81 22.20
N ASP A 35 -5.94 -7.50 22.53
CA ASP A 35 -6.95 -8.51 22.86
C ASP A 35 -7.20 -9.44 21.67
N LYS A 36 -7.28 -8.87 20.46
CA LYS A 36 -7.53 -9.65 19.26
C LYS A 36 -6.31 -10.47 18.80
N ALA A 37 -5.10 -9.97 19.01
CA ALA A 37 -3.86 -10.68 18.69
C ALA A 37 -3.49 -11.74 19.74
N ASP A 38 -4.25 -11.81 20.86
CA ASP A 38 -3.99 -12.68 22.00
C ASP A 38 -2.55 -12.54 22.55
N ILE A 39 -2.14 -11.29 22.79
CA ILE A 39 -0.80 -10.96 23.31
C ILE A 39 -0.86 -10.06 24.54
N GLY A 40 0.24 -10.01 25.29
CA GLY A 40 0.38 -9.04 26.39
C GLY A 40 0.71 -7.64 25.91
N ARG A 41 0.31 -6.61 26.68
CA ARG A 41 0.62 -5.21 26.42
C ARG A 41 2.12 -4.94 26.25
N ALA A 42 2.96 -5.54 27.10
CA ALA A 42 4.41 -5.44 26.99
C ALA A 42 4.95 -6.03 25.67
N THR A 43 4.33 -7.11 25.20
CA THR A 43 4.68 -7.73 23.90
C THR A 43 4.35 -6.80 22.75
N PHE A 44 3.20 -6.14 22.76
CA PHE A 44 2.85 -5.16 21.73
C PHE A 44 3.89 -4.04 21.66
N TYR A 45 4.19 -3.40 22.81
CA TYR A 45 5.13 -2.28 22.86
C TYR A 45 6.61 -2.67 22.61
N ALA A 46 6.95 -3.95 22.72
CA ALA A 46 8.24 -4.47 22.29
C ALA A 46 8.38 -4.54 20.74
N HIS A 47 7.25 -4.55 20.01
CA HIS A 47 7.21 -4.58 18.54
C HIS A 47 6.86 -3.23 17.92
N PHE A 48 5.90 -2.51 18.51
CA PHE A 48 5.37 -1.27 17.95
C PHE A 48 5.16 -0.22 19.04
N GLU A 49 5.81 0.91 18.91
CA GLU A 49 5.72 2.01 19.89
C GLU A 49 4.30 2.60 19.97
N THR A 50 3.63 2.69 18.83
CA THR A 50 2.30 3.29 18.70
C THR A 50 1.47 2.55 17.64
N LYS A 51 0.16 2.80 17.64
CA LYS A 51 -0.75 2.37 16.57
C LYS A 51 -0.39 3.02 15.22
N ASP A 52 0.08 4.26 15.23
CA ASP A 52 0.51 4.98 14.02
C ASP A 52 1.78 4.37 13.44
N PHE A 53 2.72 3.96 14.30
CA PHE A 53 3.90 3.23 13.89
C PHE A 53 3.55 1.86 13.29
N LEU A 54 2.59 1.14 13.89
CA LEU A 54 2.06 -0.11 13.34
C LEU A 54 1.45 0.09 11.95
N LEU A 55 0.69 1.18 11.73
CA LEU A 55 0.13 1.50 10.42
C LEU A 55 1.22 1.82 9.38
N LYS A 56 2.24 2.57 9.80
CA LYS A 56 3.40 2.86 8.95
C LYS A 56 4.11 1.59 8.49
N GLU A 57 4.41 0.70 9.45
CA GLU A 57 5.05 -0.60 9.18
C GLU A 57 4.19 -1.51 8.27
N LEU A 58 2.86 -1.45 8.41
CA LEU A 58 1.94 -2.16 7.51
C LEU A 58 2.06 -1.64 6.07
N CYS A 59 2.14 -0.33 5.89
CA CYS A 59 2.37 0.26 4.56
C CYS A 59 3.74 -0.14 3.99
N GLU A 60 4.78 -0.09 4.79
CA GLU A 60 6.13 -0.49 4.37
C GLU A 60 6.18 -1.97 3.96
N GLU A 61 5.55 -2.86 4.72
CA GLU A 61 5.48 -4.29 4.39
C GLU A 61 4.80 -4.54 3.03
N LEU A 62 3.70 -3.82 2.74
CA LEU A 62 3.02 -3.90 1.46
C LEU A 62 3.96 -3.50 0.30
N PHE A 63 4.68 -2.38 0.45
CA PHE A 63 5.57 -1.89 -0.60
C PHE A 63 6.82 -2.75 -0.76
N CYS A 64 7.42 -3.23 0.34
CA CYS A 64 8.53 -4.18 0.29
C CYS A 64 8.13 -5.46 -0.45
N HIS A 65 6.93 -6.00 -0.15
CA HIS A 65 6.44 -7.20 -0.82
C HIS A 65 6.29 -7.00 -2.34
N ILE A 66 5.72 -5.86 -2.78
CA ILE A 66 5.58 -5.54 -4.20
C ILE A 66 6.95 -5.49 -4.87
N PHE A 67 7.91 -4.86 -4.18
CA PHE A 67 9.26 -4.68 -4.67
C PHE A 67 10.01 -6.02 -4.85
N ASP A 68 10.04 -6.83 -3.81
CA ASP A 68 10.68 -8.16 -3.86
C ASP A 68 10.06 -9.04 -4.97
N ALA A 69 8.71 -8.97 -5.12
CA ALA A 69 8.00 -9.71 -6.14
C ALA A 69 8.43 -9.35 -7.57
N THR A 70 8.73 -8.08 -7.82
CA THR A 70 9.11 -7.61 -9.16
C THR A 70 10.58 -7.88 -9.50
N GLU A 71 11.47 -7.95 -8.51
CA GLU A 71 12.90 -8.26 -8.72
C GLU A 71 13.17 -9.76 -8.85
N ASP A 72 12.51 -10.59 -8.04
CA ASP A 72 12.78 -12.04 -7.99
C ASP A 72 12.05 -12.88 -9.07
N GLY A 73 11.39 -12.22 -10.03
CA GLY A 73 10.76 -12.91 -11.16
C GLY A 73 9.64 -13.88 -10.79
N GLY A 74 8.98 -13.67 -9.66
CA GLY A 74 7.79 -14.42 -9.27
C GLY A 74 8.01 -15.60 -8.33
N GLU A 75 9.17 -15.71 -7.66
CA GLU A 75 9.32 -16.68 -6.58
C GLU A 75 8.37 -16.39 -5.40
N LYS A 76 7.91 -17.45 -4.72
CA LYS A 76 6.98 -17.33 -3.60
C LYS A 76 7.61 -16.55 -2.45
N HIS A 77 7.06 -15.39 -2.17
CA HIS A 77 7.53 -14.50 -1.10
C HIS A 77 7.14 -15.03 0.27
N GLN A 78 8.04 -14.88 1.24
CA GLN A 78 7.78 -15.16 2.66
C GLN A 78 7.17 -13.94 3.39
N HIS A 79 6.32 -13.19 2.70
CA HIS A 79 5.63 -12.03 3.27
C HIS A 79 4.26 -12.39 3.84
N ILE A 80 3.66 -11.47 4.58
CA ILE A 80 2.31 -11.61 5.15
C ILE A 80 1.26 -11.73 4.03
N PHE A 81 1.50 -11.09 2.89
CA PHE A 81 0.64 -11.12 1.72
C PHE A 81 1.11 -12.20 0.73
N ALA A 82 0.36 -13.29 0.59
CA ALA A 82 0.62 -14.30 -0.43
C ALA A 82 0.00 -13.91 -1.77
N CYS A 83 0.79 -13.84 -2.83
CA CYS A 83 0.32 -13.50 -4.19
C CYS A 83 1.12 -14.19 -5.29
N ASP A 84 0.56 -14.19 -6.52
CA ASP A 84 1.27 -14.48 -7.75
C ASP A 84 1.68 -13.14 -8.37
N ALA A 85 2.98 -12.89 -8.53
CA ALA A 85 3.49 -11.60 -9.01
C ALA A 85 3.10 -11.35 -10.49
N PRO A 86 2.38 -10.27 -10.80
CA PRO A 86 2.08 -9.89 -12.17
C PRO A 86 3.25 -9.15 -12.84
N SER A 87 3.20 -8.99 -14.14
CA SER A 87 4.21 -8.31 -14.93
C SER A 87 4.27 -6.78 -14.74
N SER A 88 3.28 -6.18 -14.08
CA SER A 88 3.17 -4.72 -13.87
C SER A 88 3.10 -4.40 -12.39
N VAL A 89 4.00 -3.53 -11.90
CA VAL A 89 4.01 -3.05 -10.51
C VAL A 89 2.70 -2.35 -10.13
N VAL A 90 2.12 -1.59 -11.06
CA VAL A 90 0.83 -0.90 -10.84
C VAL A 90 -0.30 -1.91 -10.64
N LEU A 91 -0.38 -2.91 -11.51
CA LEU A 91 -1.39 -3.97 -11.40
C LEU A 91 -1.19 -4.79 -10.11
N HIS A 92 0.05 -5.10 -9.77
CA HIS A 92 0.39 -5.82 -8.54
C HIS A 92 -0.05 -5.06 -7.29
N LEU A 93 0.24 -3.76 -7.23
CA LEU A 93 -0.19 -2.90 -6.13
C LEU A 93 -1.73 -2.84 -6.01
N LEU A 94 -2.43 -2.70 -7.14
CA LEU A 94 -3.90 -2.72 -7.17
C LEU A 94 -4.47 -4.08 -6.72
N GLN A 95 -3.86 -5.20 -7.11
CA GLN A 95 -4.27 -6.54 -6.66
C GLN A 95 -4.13 -6.71 -5.15
N HIS A 96 -3.02 -6.22 -4.57
CA HIS A 96 -2.84 -6.26 -3.12
C HIS A 96 -3.84 -5.40 -2.38
N LEU A 97 -4.14 -4.21 -2.90
CA LEU A 97 -5.16 -3.34 -2.33
C LEU A 97 -6.53 -4.02 -2.33
N GLN A 98 -6.87 -4.75 -3.39
CA GLN A 98 -8.15 -5.44 -3.48
C GLN A 98 -8.21 -6.72 -2.64
N LYS A 99 -7.12 -7.53 -2.60
CA LYS A 99 -7.07 -8.81 -1.85
C LYS A 99 -7.17 -8.64 -0.33
N ASN A 100 -6.79 -7.51 0.21
CA ASN A 100 -6.84 -7.22 1.64
C ASN A 100 -8.26 -6.92 2.15
N ASP A 101 -9.27 -7.63 1.65
CA ASP A 101 -10.68 -7.51 2.07
C ASP A 101 -11.18 -6.05 2.09
N ASN A 102 -10.74 -5.24 1.13
CA ASN A 102 -11.02 -3.80 1.01
C ASN A 102 -10.52 -2.92 2.17
N ARG A 103 -9.80 -3.46 3.15
CA ARG A 103 -9.39 -2.76 4.39
C ARG A 103 -8.51 -1.54 4.11
N ILE A 104 -7.53 -1.71 3.20
CA ILE A 104 -6.68 -0.60 2.76
C ILE A 104 -7.48 0.34 1.86
N LEU A 105 -8.38 -0.19 1.03
CA LEU A 105 -9.28 0.61 0.20
C LEU A 105 -10.23 1.46 1.04
N ASP A 106 -10.78 0.92 2.13
CA ASP A 106 -11.58 1.70 3.08
C ASP A 106 -10.78 2.85 3.68
N LEU A 107 -9.49 2.63 4.02
CA LEU A 107 -8.59 3.67 4.49
C LEU A 107 -8.30 4.75 3.44
N LEU A 108 -8.12 4.34 2.18
CA LEU A 108 -7.91 5.27 1.06
C LEU A 108 -9.17 6.06 0.70
N GLY A 109 -10.34 5.45 0.86
CA GLY A 109 -11.64 6.06 0.58
C GLY A 109 -12.15 7.00 1.69
N CYS A 110 -11.66 6.89 2.92
CA CYS A 110 -12.09 7.72 4.04
C CYS A 110 -11.47 9.12 3.99
N GLU A 111 -12.32 10.16 4.14
CA GLU A 111 -11.88 11.56 4.19
C GLU A 111 -10.98 11.88 5.39
N ASN A 112 -11.07 11.11 6.49
CA ASN A 112 -10.37 11.37 7.76
C ASN A 112 -9.09 10.53 7.97
N ASN A 113 -8.47 10.02 6.90
CA ASN A 113 -7.28 9.15 6.97
C ASN A 113 -6.01 9.82 6.44
N GLU A 114 -5.80 11.08 6.75
CA GLU A 114 -4.63 11.84 6.27
C GLU A 114 -3.29 11.17 6.63
N LEU A 115 -3.20 10.54 7.82
CA LEU A 115 -1.99 9.86 8.25
C LEU A 115 -1.67 8.64 7.36
N PHE A 116 -2.68 7.82 7.07
CA PHE A 116 -2.52 6.68 6.17
C PHE A 116 -2.17 7.13 4.75
N LEU A 117 -2.89 8.10 4.20
CA LEU A 117 -2.63 8.65 2.87
C LEU A 117 -1.20 9.22 2.77
N ARG A 118 -0.71 9.86 3.84
CA ARG A 118 0.67 10.36 3.90
C ARG A 118 1.69 9.22 3.82
N TYR A 119 1.56 8.19 4.67
CA TYR A 119 2.47 7.04 4.66
C TYR A 119 2.39 6.28 3.33
N PHE A 120 1.19 6.07 2.82
CA PHE A 120 0.98 5.40 1.54
C PHE A 120 1.67 6.18 0.41
N LYS A 121 1.45 7.50 0.33
CA LYS A 121 2.06 8.36 -0.69
C LYS A 121 3.59 8.44 -0.57
N GLU A 122 4.13 8.50 0.65
CA GLU A 122 5.59 8.53 0.85
C GLU A 122 6.25 7.21 0.42
N ASN A 123 5.66 6.06 0.74
CA ASN A 123 6.16 4.78 0.27
C ASN A 123 6.10 4.68 -1.27
N LEU A 124 4.99 5.12 -1.87
CA LEU A 124 4.83 5.15 -3.33
C LEU A 124 5.86 6.07 -3.99
N LYS A 125 6.13 7.25 -3.43
CA LYS A 125 7.21 8.14 -3.90
C LYS A 125 8.58 7.45 -3.82
N GLY A 126 8.85 6.74 -2.73
CA GLY A 126 10.07 5.94 -2.56
C GLY A 126 10.21 4.90 -3.66
N LEU A 127 9.14 4.16 -3.94
CA LEU A 127 9.10 3.14 -4.99
C LEU A 127 9.36 3.76 -6.38
N VAL A 128 8.66 4.83 -6.73
CA VAL A 128 8.84 5.53 -8.02
C VAL A 128 10.26 6.08 -8.17
N LYS A 129 10.81 6.65 -7.09
CA LYS A 129 12.16 7.25 -7.08
C LYS A 129 13.26 6.22 -7.28
N ASN A 130 13.16 5.11 -6.55
CA ASN A 130 14.23 4.10 -6.52
C ASN A 130 14.13 3.12 -7.70
N HIS A 131 12.93 2.94 -8.26
CA HIS A 131 12.65 1.94 -9.30
C HIS A 131 11.77 2.51 -10.43
N PRO A 132 12.20 3.61 -11.09
CA PRO A 132 11.41 4.26 -12.14
C PRO A 132 11.09 3.32 -13.31
N HIS A 133 11.97 2.36 -13.61
CA HIS A 133 11.82 1.36 -14.68
C HIS A 133 10.62 0.42 -14.47
N LEU A 134 10.16 0.21 -13.23
CA LEU A 134 9.02 -0.65 -12.93
C LEU A 134 7.68 -0.06 -13.39
N PHE A 135 7.61 1.25 -13.53
CA PHE A 135 6.39 1.95 -13.92
C PHE A 135 6.21 2.04 -15.45
N ASP A 136 7.25 1.70 -16.24
CA ASP A 136 7.22 1.80 -17.71
C ASP A 136 6.72 3.19 -18.20
N ILE A 137 7.23 4.25 -17.56
CA ILE A 137 6.87 5.64 -17.84
C ILE A 137 8.13 6.48 -17.97
N GLU A 138 8.30 7.13 -19.11
CA GLU A 138 9.39 8.07 -19.35
C GLU A 138 9.07 9.43 -18.72
N LYS A 139 10.05 10.01 -18.00
CA LYS A 139 9.93 11.37 -17.47
C LYS A 139 10.23 12.39 -18.55
N PRO A 140 9.36 13.39 -18.77
CA PRO A 140 9.69 14.54 -19.62
C PRO A 140 10.94 15.27 -19.11
N ARG A 141 11.84 15.64 -20.03
CA ARG A 141 13.15 16.24 -19.69
C ARG A 141 13.04 17.57 -18.95
N GLU A 142 11.98 18.31 -19.23
CA GLU A 142 11.71 19.64 -18.70
C GLU A 142 11.25 19.64 -17.25
N LEU A 143 10.76 18.49 -16.76
CA LEU A 143 10.20 18.40 -15.41
C LEU A 143 11.27 18.05 -14.38
N PRO A 144 11.29 18.73 -13.21
CA PRO A 144 12.10 18.31 -12.05
C PRO A 144 11.68 16.92 -11.56
N ASP A 145 12.64 16.14 -11.05
CA ASP A 145 12.41 14.77 -10.59
C ASP A 145 11.41 14.70 -9.45
N ASP A 146 11.50 15.61 -8.49
CA ASP A 146 10.61 15.67 -7.34
C ASP A 146 9.17 16.01 -7.74
N TYR A 147 8.98 16.90 -8.71
CA TYR A 147 7.67 17.20 -9.28
C TYR A 147 7.07 15.97 -9.96
N TRP A 148 7.87 15.30 -10.81
CA TRP A 148 7.43 14.11 -11.55
C TRP A 148 7.05 12.95 -10.65
N ILE A 149 7.88 12.64 -9.65
CA ILE A 149 7.60 11.61 -8.64
C ILE A 149 6.31 11.94 -7.87
N ASN A 150 6.13 13.21 -7.48
CA ASN A 150 4.92 13.63 -6.80
C ASN A 150 3.68 13.52 -7.70
N HIS A 151 3.80 13.86 -8.98
CA HIS A 151 2.72 13.77 -9.96
C HIS A 151 2.25 12.33 -10.16
N ILE A 152 3.17 11.38 -10.43
CA ILE A 152 2.85 9.95 -10.56
C ILE A 152 2.15 9.43 -9.29
N SER A 153 2.72 9.74 -8.13
CA SER A 153 2.20 9.26 -6.85
C SER A 153 0.81 9.84 -6.54
N ALA A 154 0.58 11.11 -6.84
CA ALA A 154 -0.72 11.75 -6.67
C ALA A 154 -1.76 11.17 -7.63
N THR A 155 -1.41 11.02 -8.91
CA THR A 155 -2.30 10.44 -9.92
C THR A 155 -2.71 9.03 -9.56
N PHE A 156 -1.78 8.20 -9.06
CA PHE A 156 -2.10 6.85 -8.62
C PHE A 156 -3.10 6.83 -7.45
N VAL A 157 -2.87 7.65 -6.43
CA VAL A 157 -3.78 7.75 -5.27
C VAL A 157 -5.16 8.22 -5.70
N GLU A 158 -5.25 9.25 -6.55
CA GLU A 158 -6.53 9.77 -7.03
C GLU A 158 -7.25 8.78 -7.96
N THR A 159 -6.53 7.99 -8.76
CA THR A 159 -7.11 6.90 -9.57
C THR A 159 -7.80 5.87 -8.68
N ILE A 160 -7.16 5.45 -7.57
CA ILE A 160 -7.75 4.51 -6.62
C ILE A 160 -8.97 5.14 -5.91
N ARG A 161 -8.86 6.37 -5.44
CA ARG A 161 -9.96 7.07 -4.76
C ARG A 161 -11.17 7.23 -5.68
N TRP A 162 -10.94 7.62 -6.93
CA TRP A 162 -11.99 7.68 -7.94
C TRP A 162 -12.67 6.31 -8.13
N TRP A 163 -11.90 5.24 -8.23
CA TRP A 163 -12.42 3.88 -8.38
C TRP A 163 -13.27 3.45 -7.19
N ILE A 164 -12.82 3.72 -5.96
CA ILE A 164 -13.59 3.45 -4.73
C ILE A 164 -14.93 4.21 -4.73
N HIS A 165 -14.90 5.52 -5.00
CA HIS A 165 -16.10 6.36 -5.02
C HIS A 165 -17.09 5.96 -6.11
N ASN A 166 -16.64 5.35 -7.20
CA ASN A 166 -17.49 4.83 -8.26
C ASN A 166 -17.91 3.36 -8.05
N GLY A 167 -17.75 2.83 -6.84
CA GLY A 167 -18.20 1.51 -6.45
C GLY A 167 -17.36 0.37 -7.03
N MET A 168 -16.09 0.61 -7.35
CA MET A 168 -15.11 -0.38 -7.83
C MET A 168 -15.60 -1.21 -9.03
N LYS A 169 -16.28 -0.57 -9.97
CA LYS A 169 -16.92 -1.24 -11.13
C LYS A 169 -15.92 -1.73 -12.16
N GLU A 170 -14.83 -1.00 -12.36
CA GLU A 170 -13.77 -1.35 -13.30
C GLU A 170 -12.92 -2.49 -12.75
N ASN A 171 -12.52 -3.41 -13.65
CA ASN A 171 -11.51 -4.40 -13.27
C ASN A 171 -10.11 -3.73 -13.14
N LEU A 172 -9.21 -4.39 -12.42
CA LEU A 172 -7.90 -3.83 -12.10
C LEU A 172 -7.03 -3.55 -13.32
N GLN A 173 -7.15 -4.34 -14.39
CA GLN A 173 -6.43 -4.09 -15.62
C GLN A 173 -6.92 -2.80 -16.31
N THR A 174 -8.22 -2.59 -16.34
CA THR A 174 -8.81 -1.35 -16.87
C THR A 174 -8.38 -0.15 -16.03
N LEU A 175 -8.37 -0.27 -14.71
CA LEU A 175 -7.93 0.78 -13.81
C LEU A 175 -6.45 1.12 -14.00
N ALA A 176 -5.58 0.11 -14.15
CA ALA A 176 -4.17 0.31 -14.49
C ALA A 176 -4.01 1.04 -15.82
N ASN A 177 -4.81 0.69 -16.82
CA ASN A 177 -4.79 1.37 -18.12
C ASN A 177 -5.22 2.84 -18.01
N TYR A 178 -6.20 3.18 -17.16
CA TYR A 178 -6.59 4.58 -16.92
C TYR A 178 -5.43 5.38 -16.31
N PHE A 179 -4.76 4.81 -15.31
CA PHE A 179 -3.57 5.43 -14.73
C PHE A 179 -2.50 5.72 -15.79
N TYR A 180 -2.12 4.71 -16.57
CA TYR A 180 -1.10 4.87 -17.62
C TYR A 180 -1.52 5.87 -18.70
N ALA A 181 -2.78 5.84 -19.14
CA ALA A 181 -3.28 6.79 -20.12
C ALA A 181 -3.18 8.24 -19.61
N THR A 182 -3.54 8.48 -18.35
CA THR A 182 -3.46 9.81 -17.73
C THR A 182 -2.03 10.34 -17.68
N ILE A 183 -1.05 9.48 -17.34
CA ILE A 183 0.36 9.88 -17.29
C ILE A 183 0.94 10.09 -18.68
N ARG A 184 0.62 9.22 -19.66
CA ARG A 184 1.15 9.31 -21.05
C ARG A 184 0.62 10.53 -21.81
N LEU A 185 -0.65 10.88 -21.65
CA LEU A 185 -1.23 12.08 -22.27
C LEU A 185 -0.52 13.37 -21.84
N SER A 186 0.05 13.41 -20.65
CA SER A 186 0.84 14.55 -20.19
C SER A 186 2.18 14.72 -20.93
N ILE A 187 2.62 13.71 -21.68
CA ILE A 187 3.90 13.68 -22.40
C ILE A 187 3.72 14.05 -23.88
N GLU A 188 2.61 13.66 -24.50
CA GLU A 188 2.37 13.86 -25.94
C GLU A 188 1.98 15.29 -26.31
N SER A 189 1.73 16.15 -25.33
CA SER A 189 1.31 17.55 -25.54
C SER A 189 2.47 18.55 -25.56
N SER A 190 3.71 18.08 -25.57
CA SER A 190 4.95 18.87 -25.63
C SER A 190 5.73 18.57 -26.90
#